data_9fdb739c4da7fbeb98c03ca79455acd6
#
_entry.id   9fdb739c4da7fbeb98c03ca79455acd6
#
_cell.length_a   1.000
_cell.length_b   1.000
_cell.length_c   1.000
_cell.angle_alpha   90.00
_cell.angle_beta   90.00
_cell.angle_gamma   90.00
#
_symmetry.space_group_name_H-M   'P 1'
#
loop_
_entity.id
_entity.type
_entity.pdbx_description
1 polymer ?
#
loop_
_entity_poly.entity_id
_entity_poly.type
_entity_poly.pdbx_seq_one_letter_code
_entity_poly.pdbx_strand_id
1 'polypeptide(L)'
;MSRFSNLGDRLYTGEVSYDFVGKRKKWYVISAVLLVVTLAAIIFRGLNLGIEFQGGAKYTIPSTTKSVAEIRDIFTQLGQPSSIVKEVGGERVEVQIPPIEVEAGEALKQDVAEAVEVAADLITVQNVGPSWGADITRTALIGLGVFIILVSIFLAIYFEFRMAIAALIALAHDLILTIGVYAIGGFEVTPATVIGVLTIMGYSLYDTVVIFDKVKENTRGILGQSRFSYQESANLAVNQTLIRSLNTSLSSVLPTLAILIVGAGILRAGTLVDLALALFVGMLVGTYSSIFVAVPALVHMKEQQPEIKSLENRVRSRRKNAGIAVDQVELLETQAPAMGTTTLAAGPRSQPKRAPRSKRKKS
;
A
#
# COMPACT_ATOMS: atom_id res chain seq x y z
N MET A 1 16.74 -0.90 27.69
CA MET A 1 15.66 -0.68 26.72
C MET A 1 16.19 0.18 25.58
N SER A 2 15.95 -0.19 24.32
CA SER A 2 16.44 0.55 23.16
C SER A 2 15.74 1.92 23.06
N ARG A 3 16.40 2.92 22.45
CA ARG A 3 15.78 4.25 22.21
C ARG A 3 14.45 4.16 21.44
N PHE A 4 14.30 3.13 20.59
CA PHE A 4 13.07 2.87 19.84
C PHE A 4 11.92 2.35 20.69
N SER A 5 12.19 1.51 21.68
CA SER A 5 11.18 1.05 22.64
C SER A 5 10.58 2.22 23.43
N ASN A 6 11.44 3.12 23.95
CA ASN A 6 10.99 4.30 24.68
C ASN A 6 10.19 5.28 23.80
N LEU A 7 10.53 5.41 22.50
CA LEU A 7 9.77 6.24 21.58
C LEU A 7 8.38 5.64 21.32
N GLY A 8 8.29 4.30 21.16
CA GLY A 8 7.02 3.60 20.99
C GLY A 8 6.08 3.81 22.15
N ASP A 9 6.57 3.65 23.39
CA ASP A 9 5.78 3.87 24.59
C ASP A 9 5.30 5.33 24.70
N ARG A 10 6.15 6.30 24.37
CA ARG A 10 5.82 7.73 24.40
C ARG A 10 4.81 8.13 23.32
N LEU A 11 4.88 7.52 22.12
CA LEU A 11 3.86 7.70 21.08
C LEU A 11 2.52 7.05 21.47
N TYR A 12 2.57 5.88 22.10
CA TYR A 12 1.37 5.17 22.54
C TYR A 12 0.66 5.91 23.67
N THR A 13 1.42 6.45 24.63
CA THR A 13 0.89 7.25 25.76
C THR A 13 0.47 8.66 25.33
N GLY A 14 0.85 9.09 24.12
CA GLY A 14 0.57 10.45 23.64
C GLY A 14 1.51 11.51 24.22
N GLU A 15 2.61 11.13 24.88
CA GLU A 15 3.64 12.07 25.34
C GLU A 15 4.39 12.75 24.18
N VAL A 16 4.49 12.04 23.04
CA VAL A 16 4.99 12.58 21.78
C VAL A 16 3.93 12.28 20.74
N SER A 17 3.53 13.29 19.98
CA SER A 17 2.56 13.15 18.91
C SER A 17 3.06 13.88 17.67
N TYR A 18 2.92 13.24 16.51
CA TYR A 18 3.11 13.90 15.23
C TYR A 18 1.75 14.19 14.60
N ASP A 19 1.57 15.39 14.10
CA ASP A 19 0.31 15.80 13.47
C ASP A 19 0.24 15.32 12.00
N PHE A 20 -0.26 14.10 11.82
CA PHE A 20 -0.50 13.50 10.50
C PHE A 20 -1.76 14.09 9.85
N VAL A 21 -2.83 14.21 10.62
CA VAL A 21 -4.16 14.54 10.13
C VAL A 21 -4.33 16.04 9.91
N GLY A 22 -3.80 16.89 10.79
CA GLY A 22 -3.85 18.35 10.62
C GLY A 22 -3.03 18.82 9.41
N LYS A 23 -1.92 18.12 9.12
CA LYS A 23 -1.08 18.39 7.94
C LYS A 23 -1.57 17.71 6.66
N ARG A 24 -2.80 17.18 6.62
CA ARG A 24 -3.38 16.42 5.49
C ARG A 24 -3.25 17.11 4.12
N LYS A 25 -3.29 18.44 4.05
CA LYS A 25 -3.09 19.16 2.79
C LYS A 25 -1.74 18.86 2.14
N LYS A 26 -0.67 18.73 2.94
CA LYS A 26 0.67 18.37 2.45
C LYS A 26 0.66 16.95 1.88
N TRP A 27 0.05 16.01 2.59
CA TRP A 27 -0.03 14.61 2.16
C TRP A 27 -0.87 14.44 0.90
N TYR A 28 -2.00 15.17 0.80
CA TYR A 28 -2.80 15.18 -0.42
C TYR A 28 -2.05 15.76 -1.63
N VAL A 29 -1.24 16.80 -1.44
CA VAL A 29 -0.40 17.35 -2.52
C VAL A 29 0.65 16.32 -2.94
N ILE A 30 1.35 15.69 -1.99
CA ILE A 30 2.35 14.66 -2.28
C ILE A 30 1.70 13.48 -3.04
N SER A 31 0.59 12.94 -2.52
CA SER A 31 -0.14 11.84 -3.17
C SER A 31 -0.67 12.23 -4.55
N ALA A 32 -1.19 13.46 -4.72
CA ALA A 32 -1.65 13.95 -6.02
C ALA A 32 -0.51 14.05 -7.03
N VAL A 33 0.66 14.57 -6.61
CA VAL A 33 1.85 14.63 -7.48
C VAL A 33 2.29 13.22 -7.86
N LEU A 34 2.38 12.30 -6.91
CA LEU A 34 2.73 10.89 -7.17
C LEU A 34 1.73 10.25 -8.15
N LEU A 35 0.42 10.43 -7.94
CA LEU A 35 -0.61 9.92 -8.84
C LEU A 35 -0.51 10.52 -10.24
N VAL A 36 -0.27 11.82 -10.37
CA VAL A 36 -0.10 12.48 -11.67
C VAL A 36 1.13 11.93 -12.40
N VAL A 37 2.26 11.81 -11.71
CA VAL A 37 3.50 11.27 -12.28
C VAL A 37 3.31 9.82 -12.73
N THR A 38 2.69 8.98 -11.90
CA THR A 38 2.43 7.57 -12.24
C THR A 38 1.45 7.42 -13.39
N LEU A 39 0.35 8.18 -13.38
CA LEU A 39 -0.61 8.17 -14.49
C LEU A 39 0.02 8.68 -15.79
N ALA A 40 0.81 9.73 -15.73
CA ALA A 40 1.57 10.21 -16.89
C ALA A 40 2.52 9.12 -17.41
N ALA A 41 3.26 8.44 -16.53
CA ALA A 41 4.13 7.33 -16.93
C ALA A 41 3.35 6.19 -17.60
N ILE A 42 2.20 5.80 -17.04
CA ILE A 42 1.35 4.76 -17.62
C ILE A 42 0.82 5.18 -19.00
N ILE A 43 0.41 6.44 -19.18
CA ILE A 43 -0.15 6.93 -20.46
C ILE A 43 0.93 7.10 -21.53
N PHE A 44 2.07 7.74 -21.19
CA PHE A 44 3.09 8.09 -22.17
C PHE A 44 4.11 6.99 -22.44
N ARG A 45 4.44 6.18 -21.44
CA ARG A 45 5.42 5.09 -21.55
C ARG A 45 4.77 3.73 -21.72
N GLY A 46 3.55 3.55 -21.20
CA GLY A 46 2.84 2.28 -21.17
C GLY A 46 3.40 1.31 -20.13
N LEU A 47 2.83 0.13 -20.08
CA LEU A 47 3.31 -1.01 -19.29
C LEU A 47 4.06 -1.97 -20.19
N ASN A 48 5.18 -2.46 -19.70
CA ASN A 48 5.94 -3.48 -20.35
C ASN A 48 5.37 -4.86 -19.98
N LEU A 49 4.39 -5.32 -20.77
CA LEU A 49 3.74 -6.61 -20.54
C LEU A 49 4.64 -7.74 -21.01
N GLY A 50 4.75 -8.80 -20.19
CA GLY A 50 5.46 -10.03 -20.56
C GLY A 50 4.75 -10.80 -21.69
N ILE A 51 5.47 -11.74 -22.28
CA ILE A 51 4.93 -12.60 -23.34
C ILE A 51 3.74 -13.43 -22.86
N GLU A 52 3.62 -13.65 -21.56
CA GLU A 52 2.50 -14.36 -20.94
C GLU A 52 1.16 -13.63 -21.11
N PHE A 53 1.18 -12.31 -21.36
CA PHE A 53 0.00 -11.49 -21.59
C PHE A 53 -0.23 -11.15 -23.07
N GLN A 54 0.84 -10.92 -23.83
CA GLN A 54 0.74 -10.51 -25.24
C GLN A 54 0.84 -11.68 -26.21
N GLY A 55 1.33 -12.82 -25.75
CA GLY A 55 1.87 -13.85 -26.61
C GLY A 55 3.24 -13.44 -27.13
N GLY A 56 3.98 -14.40 -27.69
CA GLY A 56 5.29 -14.17 -28.26
C GLY A 56 6.29 -15.23 -27.88
N ALA A 57 7.54 -15.05 -28.33
CA ALA A 57 8.65 -15.89 -27.91
C ALA A 57 9.70 -15.05 -27.18
N LYS A 58 10.24 -15.59 -26.09
CA LYS A 58 11.31 -15.00 -25.28
C LYS A 58 12.55 -15.88 -25.41
N TYR A 59 13.60 -15.31 -25.95
CA TYR A 59 14.92 -15.92 -26.04
C TYR A 59 15.77 -15.41 -24.89
N THR A 60 16.29 -16.31 -24.06
CA THR A 60 17.24 -15.97 -23.02
C THR A 60 18.62 -16.44 -23.44
N ILE A 61 19.49 -15.49 -23.76
CA ILE A 61 20.84 -15.70 -24.21
C ILE A 61 21.76 -15.49 -23.01
N PRO A 62 22.51 -16.51 -22.58
CA PRO A 62 23.50 -16.35 -21.51
C PRO A 62 24.70 -15.57 -22.02
N SER A 63 25.47 -15.03 -21.08
CA SER A 63 26.72 -14.30 -21.26
C SER A 63 27.28 -14.26 -22.69
N THR A 64 27.08 -13.13 -23.35
CA THR A 64 27.59 -12.88 -24.68
C THR A 64 28.50 -11.65 -24.65
N THR A 65 29.50 -11.61 -25.53
CA THR A 65 30.37 -10.45 -25.72
C THR A 65 29.67 -9.33 -26.51
N LYS A 66 28.51 -9.62 -27.10
CA LYS A 66 27.76 -8.66 -27.94
C LYS A 66 26.88 -7.74 -27.03
N SER A 67 26.86 -6.47 -27.40
CA SER A 67 26.04 -5.46 -26.72
C SER A 67 24.54 -5.64 -27.07
N VAL A 68 23.68 -5.05 -26.22
CA VAL A 68 22.20 -5.01 -26.44
C VAL A 68 21.85 -4.46 -27.83
N ALA A 69 22.60 -3.46 -28.31
CA ALA A 69 22.39 -2.89 -29.64
C ALA A 69 22.70 -3.90 -30.76
N GLU A 70 23.85 -4.57 -30.66
CA GLU A 70 24.25 -5.58 -31.64
C GLU A 70 23.27 -6.77 -31.69
N ILE A 71 22.79 -7.22 -30.53
CA ILE A 71 21.78 -8.29 -30.47
C ILE A 71 20.47 -7.84 -31.12
N ARG A 72 20.04 -6.60 -30.91
CA ARG A 72 18.86 -6.05 -31.59
C ARG A 72 19.04 -6.02 -33.10
N ASP A 73 20.22 -5.64 -33.57
CA ASP A 73 20.53 -5.62 -34.99
C ASP A 73 20.54 -7.03 -35.60
N ILE A 74 21.06 -8.03 -34.86
CA ILE A 74 20.98 -9.44 -35.26
C ILE A 74 19.52 -9.88 -35.44
N PHE A 75 18.68 -9.67 -34.47
CA PHE A 75 17.25 -10.03 -34.54
C PHE A 75 16.53 -9.27 -35.68
N THR A 76 16.89 -8.02 -35.90
CA THR A 76 16.36 -7.24 -37.04
C THR A 76 16.77 -7.86 -38.41
N GLN A 77 18.03 -8.27 -38.54
CA GLN A 77 18.53 -8.94 -39.75
C GLN A 77 17.88 -10.32 -39.97
N LEU A 78 17.55 -11.01 -38.88
CA LEU A 78 16.84 -12.28 -38.90
C LEU A 78 15.30 -12.12 -39.03
N GLY A 79 14.83 -10.95 -39.47
CA GLY A 79 13.43 -10.70 -39.79
C GLY A 79 12.55 -10.36 -38.58
N GLN A 80 13.14 -10.03 -37.43
CA GLN A 80 12.44 -9.68 -36.20
C GLN A 80 12.69 -8.21 -35.77
N PRO A 81 12.29 -7.20 -36.58
CA PRO A 81 12.58 -5.80 -36.31
C PRO A 81 11.83 -5.25 -35.07
N SER A 82 10.75 -5.92 -34.63
CA SER A 82 9.96 -5.55 -33.47
C SER A 82 10.47 -6.19 -32.18
N SER A 83 11.69 -6.72 -32.14
CA SER A 83 12.27 -7.35 -30.99
C SER A 83 12.54 -6.33 -29.87
N ILE A 84 12.19 -6.72 -28.63
CA ILE A 84 12.51 -5.96 -27.40
C ILE A 84 13.68 -6.66 -26.75
N VAL A 85 14.84 -6.00 -26.74
CA VAL A 85 16.08 -6.54 -26.19
C VAL A 85 16.38 -5.86 -24.87
N LYS A 86 16.61 -6.66 -23.81
CA LYS A 86 16.92 -6.21 -22.45
C LYS A 86 18.09 -6.99 -21.88
N GLU A 87 18.94 -6.31 -21.13
CA GLU A 87 19.95 -6.95 -20.32
C GLU A 87 19.37 -7.28 -18.93
N VAL A 88 19.56 -8.51 -18.47
CA VAL A 88 19.04 -8.99 -17.19
C VAL A 88 20.18 -9.59 -16.37
N GLY A 89 20.40 -9.02 -15.17
CA GLY A 89 21.43 -9.51 -14.24
C GLY A 89 22.87 -9.35 -14.70
N GLY A 90 23.15 -8.44 -15.65
CA GLY A 90 24.51 -8.08 -16.11
C GLY A 90 25.24 -9.16 -16.96
N GLU A 91 24.63 -10.31 -17.20
CA GLU A 91 25.26 -11.43 -17.94
C GLU A 91 24.30 -12.16 -18.87
N ARG A 92 23.02 -11.78 -18.92
CA ARG A 92 22.03 -12.39 -19.79
C ARG A 92 21.35 -11.34 -20.62
N VAL A 93 21.02 -11.68 -21.83
CA VAL A 93 20.17 -10.84 -22.67
C VAL A 93 18.87 -11.57 -22.95
N GLU A 94 17.77 -10.94 -22.64
CA GLU A 94 16.44 -11.42 -23.00
C GLU A 94 15.93 -10.67 -24.21
N VAL A 95 15.46 -11.42 -25.19
CA VAL A 95 14.87 -10.89 -26.41
C VAL A 95 13.45 -11.39 -26.54
N GLN A 96 12.50 -10.48 -26.54
CA GLN A 96 11.10 -10.78 -26.79
C GLN A 96 10.75 -10.44 -28.23
N ILE A 97 10.08 -11.36 -28.90
CA ILE A 97 9.61 -11.19 -30.29
C ILE A 97 8.11 -11.48 -30.36
N PRO A 98 7.40 -10.98 -31.39
CA PRO A 98 6.02 -11.34 -31.69
C PRO A 98 5.81 -12.86 -31.78
N PRO A 99 4.56 -13.34 -31.65
CA PRO A 99 4.27 -14.77 -31.77
C PRO A 99 4.74 -15.35 -33.07
N ILE A 100 5.47 -16.47 -33.02
CA ILE A 100 5.91 -17.23 -34.15
C ILE A 100 5.58 -18.73 -33.95
N GLU A 101 5.54 -19.49 -35.04
CA GLU A 101 5.36 -20.94 -34.97
C GLU A 101 6.55 -21.62 -34.26
N VAL A 102 6.30 -22.74 -33.60
CA VAL A 102 7.32 -23.42 -32.78
C VAL A 102 8.52 -23.84 -33.64
N GLU A 103 8.27 -24.37 -34.82
CA GLU A 103 9.31 -24.80 -35.77
C GLU A 103 10.16 -23.61 -36.25
N ALA A 104 9.52 -22.48 -36.55
CA ALA A 104 10.22 -21.25 -36.90
C ALA A 104 11.02 -20.68 -35.75
N GLY A 105 10.51 -20.82 -34.51
CA GLY A 105 11.21 -20.42 -33.28
C GLY A 105 12.49 -21.23 -33.02
N GLU A 106 12.45 -22.53 -33.23
CA GLU A 106 13.63 -23.38 -33.13
C GLU A 106 14.66 -23.13 -34.26
N ALA A 107 14.20 -22.84 -35.47
CA ALA A 107 15.09 -22.44 -36.55
C ALA A 107 15.78 -21.09 -36.21
N LEU A 108 15.01 -20.09 -35.82
CA LEU A 108 15.54 -18.80 -35.38
C LEU A 108 16.55 -18.93 -34.22
N LYS A 109 16.33 -19.88 -33.30
CA LYS A 109 17.26 -20.15 -32.20
C LYS A 109 18.64 -20.60 -32.73
N GLN A 110 18.67 -21.42 -33.79
CA GLN A 110 19.94 -21.86 -34.41
C GLN A 110 20.66 -20.67 -35.04
N ASP A 111 19.92 -19.85 -35.83
CA ASP A 111 20.48 -18.68 -36.49
C ASP A 111 21.01 -17.66 -35.47
N VAL A 112 20.28 -17.43 -34.40
CA VAL A 112 20.72 -16.57 -33.27
C VAL A 112 21.96 -17.13 -32.63
N ALA A 113 22.00 -18.43 -32.34
CA ALA A 113 23.14 -19.10 -31.70
C ALA A 113 24.43 -18.91 -32.52
N GLU A 114 24.35 -19.07 -33.82
CA GLU A 114 25.46 -18.82 -34.74
C GLU A 114 25.88 -17.36 -34.74
N ALA A 115 24.92 -16.43 -34.84
CA ALA A 115 25.19 -14.97 -34.90
C ALA A 115 25.76 -14.40 -33.59
N VAL A 116 25.39 -14.94 -32.43
CA VAL A 116 25.91 -14.50 -31.11
C VAL A 116 27.09 -15.32 -30.59
N GLU A 117 27.50 -16.33 -31.35
CA GLU A 117 28.63 -17.23 -31.03
C GLU A 117 28.45 -17.98 -29.68
N VAL A 118 27.20 -18.38 -29.40
CA VAL A 118 26.79 -19.12 -28.19
C VAL A 118 26.18 -20.44 -28.61
N ALA A 119 26.47 -21.52 -27.90
CA ALA A 119 25.88 -22.82 -28.21
C ALA A 119 24.34 -22.79 -28.07
N ALA A 120 23.63 -23.36 -29.06
CA ALA A 120 22.17 -23.29 -29.13
C ALA A 120 21.45 -23.94 -27.93
N ASP A 121 22.06 -24.95 -27.30
CA ASP A 121 21.55 -25.61 -26.09
C ASP A 121 21.58 -24.72 -24.86
N LEU A 122 22.40 -23.68 -24.85
CA LEU A 122 22.46 -22.68 -23.78
C LEU A 122 21.38 -21.58 -23.94
N ILE A 123 20.83 -21.42 -25.15
CA ILE A 123 19.75 -20.46 -25.41
C ILE A 123 18.41 -21.09 -25.03
N THR A 124 17.74 -20.50 -24.04
CA THR A 124 16.40 -20.95 -23.65
C THR A 124 15.35 -20.18 -24.44
N VAL A 125 14.37 -20.89 -25.00
CA VAL A 125 13.24 -20.30 -25.72
C VAL A 125 11.97 -20.65 -24.97
N GLN A 126 11.18 -19.60 -24.62
CA GLN A 126 9.81 -19.72 -24.14
C GLN A 126 8.88 -19.20 -25.23
N ASN A 127 7.90 -20.01 -25.62
CA ASN A 127 6.92 -19.61 -26.62
C ASN A 127 5.51 -19.63 -26.01
N VAL A 128 4.78 -18.53 -26.14
CA VAL A 128 3.43 -18.34 -25.62
C VAL A 128 2.51 -17.95 -26.77
N GLY A 129 1.52 -18.81 -27.04
CA GLY A 129 0.51 -18.52 -28.07
C GLY A 129 -0.39 -17.33 -27.69
N PRO A 130 -0.91 -16.58 -28.68
CA PRO A 130 -1.76 -15.41 -28.44
C PRO A 130 -3.04 -15.71 -27.65
N SER A 131 -3.64 -16.89 -27.86
CA SER A 131 -4.84 -17.33 -27.12
C SER A 131 -4.55 -17.49 -25.62
N TRP A 132 -3.41 -18.04 -25.28
CA TRP A 132 -2.96 -18.20 -23.88
C TRP A 132 -2.80 -16.83 -23.19
N GLY A 133 -2.17 -15.86 -23.85
CA GLY A 133 -2.00 -14.51 -23.32
C GLY A 133 -3.35 -13.83 -23.03
N ALA A 134 -4.31 -13.98 -23.94
CA ALA A 134 -5.66 -13.46 -23.74
C ALA A 134 -6.37 -14.11 -22.53
N ASP A 135 -6.23 -15.43 -22.37
CA ASP A 135 -6.83 -16.18 -21.26
C ASP A 135 -6.21 -15.79 -19.91
N ILE A 136 -4.89 -15.61 -19.85
CA ILE A 136 -4.17 -15.14 -18.67
C ILE A 136 -4.63 -13.73 -18.29
N THR A 137 -4.70 -12.81 -19.26
CA THR A 137 -5.17 -11.43 -19.03
C THR A 137 -6.60 -11.43 -18.49
N ARG A 138 -7.50 -12.19 -19.09
CA ARG A 138 -8.89 -12.32 -18.64
C ARG A 138 -8.98 -12.84 -17.21
N THR A 139 -8.22 -13.89 -16.90
CA THR A 139 -8.20 -14.50 -15.56
C THR A 139 -7.64 -13.54 -14.52
N ALA A 140 -6.58 -12.79 -14.84
CA ALA A 140 -6.02 -11.76 -13.97
C ALA A 140 -7.03 -10.65 -13.64
N LEU A 141 -7.75 -10.15 -14.66
CA LEU A 141 -8.78 -9.12 -14.47
C LEU A 141 -9.99 -9.64 -13.66
N ILE A 142 -10.42 -10.87 -13.91
CA ILE A 142 -11.49 -11.52 -13.12
C ILE A 142 -11.01 -11.66 -11.66
N GLY A 143 -9.80 -12.15 -11.43
CA GLY A 143 -9.21 -12.28 -10.09
C GLY A 143 -9.16 -10.96 -9.33
N LEU A 144 -8.72 -9.89 -9.99
CA LEU A 144 -8.72 -8.54 -9.42
C LEU A 144 -10.14 -8.06 -9.09
N GLY A 145 -11.09 -8.26 -10.01
CA GLY A 145 -12.50 -7.88 -9.79
C GLY A 145 -13.12 -8.61 -8.60
N VAL A 146 -12.94 -9.94 -8.54
CA VAL A 146 -13.42 -10.78 -7.42
C VAL A 146 -12.79 -10.33 -6.10
N PHE A 147 -11.48 -10.07 -6.09
CA PHE A 147 -10.78 -9.57 -4.91
C PHE A 147 -11.38 -8.25 -4.41
N ILE A 148 -11.56 -7.26 -5.30
CA ILE A 148 -12.14 -5.96 -4.94
C ILE A 148 -13.55 -6.11 -4.38
N ILE A 149 -14.38 -6.98 -4.96
CA ILE A 149 -15.74 -7.25 -4.48
C ILE A 149 -15.70 -7.84 -3.07
N LEU A 150 -14.89 -8.89 -2.85
CA LEU A 150 -14.77 -9.54 -1.55
C LEU A 150 -14.28 -8.58 -0.47
N VAL A 151 -13.26 -7.77 -0.79
CA VAL A 151 -12.74 -6.74 0.12
C VAL A 151 -13.80 -5.69 0.42
N SER A 152 -14.54 -5.24 -0.59
CA SER A 152 -15.62 -4.25 -0.39
C SER A 152 -16.72 -4.78 0.53
N ILE A 153 -17.12 -6.05 0.36
CA ILE A 153 -18.09 -6.71 1.23
C ILE A 153 -17.55 -6.82 2.66
N PHE A 154 -16.29 -7.28 2.81
CA PHE A 154 -15.65 -7.38 4.12
C PHE A 154 -15.62 -6.02 4.85
N LEU A 155 -15.18 -4.96 4.16
CA LEU A 155 -15.11 -3.62 4.73
C LEU A 155 -16.50 -3.07 5.08
N ALA A 156 -17.51 -3.32 4.26
CA ALA A 156 -18.89 -2.87 4.51
C ALA A 156 -19.52 -3.55 5.73
N ILE A 157 -19.15 -4.80 6.02
CA ILE A 157 -19.62 -5.54 7.21
C ILE A 157 -18.87 -5.11 8.45
N TYR A 158 -17.56 -4.90 8.35
CA TYR A 158 -16.68 -4.66 9.50
C TYR A 158 -16.64 -3.18 9.94
N PHE A 159 -16.73 -2.26 8.99
CA PHE A 159 -16.60 -0.82 9.20
C PHE A 159 -17.86 -0.05 8.84
N GLU A 160 -17.95 1.18 9.36
CA GLU A 160 -18.91 2.15 8.88
C GLU A 160 -18.63 2.54 7.41
N PHE A 161 -19.69 2.89 6.68
CA PHE A 161 -19.62 3.22 5.25
C PHE A 161 -18.48 4.19 4.86
N ARG A 162 -18.24 5.24 5.67
CA ARG A 162 -17.17 6.20 5.38
C ARG A 162 -15.77 5.63 5.60
N MET A 163 -15.60 4.76 6.59
CA MET A 163 -14.35 4.02 6.79
C MET A 163 -14.10 3.07 5.62
N ALA A 164 -15.13 2.33 5.18
CA ALA A 164 -15.01 1.43 4.03
C ALA A 164 -14.58 2.19 2.76
N ILE A 165 -15.22 3.33 2.47
CA ILE A 165 -14.83 4.17 1.32
C ILE A 165 -13.39 4.68 1.46
N ALA A 166 -12.97 5.16 2.64
CA ALA A 166 -11.61 5.65 2.83
C ALA A 166 -10.56 4.53 2.62
N ALA A 167 -10.85 3.32 3.08
CA ALA A 167 -9.99 2.15 2.85
C ALA A 167 -9.91 1.78 1.36
N LEU A 168 -11.03 1.82 0.63
CA LEU A 168 -11.05 1.57 -0.82
C LEU A 168 -10.30 2.65 -1.61
N ILE A 169 -10.38 3.93 -1.20
CA ILE A 169 -9.59 5.00 -1.80
C ILE A 169 -8.10 4.76 -1.59
N ALA A 170 -7.67 4.37 -0.39
CA ALA A 170 -6.29 4.04 -0.11
C ALA A 170 -5.83 2.82 -0.93
N LEU A 171 -6.65 1.78 -1.02
CA LEU A 171 -6.36 0.59 -1.82
C LEU A 171 -6.21 0.90 -3.32
N ALA A 172 -7.08 1.75 -3.87
CA ALA A 172 -6.97 2.21 -5.25
C ALA A 172 -5.70 3.04 -5.48
N HIS A 173 -5.36 3.91 -4.53
CA HIS A 173 -4.12 4.68 -4.55
C HIS A 173 -2.89 3.75 -4.57
N ASP A 174 -2.86 2.70 -3.75
CA ASP A 174 -1.77 1.74 -3.68
C ASP A 174 -1.61 0.97 -4.99
N LEU A 175 -2.71 0.53 -5.57
CA LEU A 175 -2.71 -0.16 -6.86
C LEU A 175 -2.14 0.73 -7.96
N ILE A 176 -2.62 1.98 -8.07
CA ILE A 176 -2.17 2.92 -9.10
C ILE A 176 -0.68 3.24 -8.92
N LEU A 177 -0.21 3.50 -7.70
CA LEU A 177 1.19 3.80 -7.46
C LEU A 177 2.08 2.59 -7.74
N THR A 178 1.67 1.38 -7.34
CA THR A 178 2.44 0.16 -7.60
C THR A 178 2.59 -0.07 -9.11
N ILE A 179 1.49 0.01 -9.87
CA ILE A 179 1.51 -0.10 -11.34
C ILE A 179 2.36 1.03 -11.94
N GLY A 180 2.26 2.25 -11.40
CA GLY A 180 3.05 3.39 -11.86
C GLY A 180 4.55 3.22 -11.69
N VAL A 181 5.00 2.63 -10.59
CA VAL A 181 6.42 2.30 -10.39
C VAL A 181 6.91 1.32 -11.46
N TYR A 182 6.08 0.34 -11.86
CA TYR A 182 6.39 -0.57 -12.96
C TYR A 182 6.52 0.19 -14.29
N ALA A 183 5.60 1.11 -14.58
CA ALA A 183 5.66 1.94 -15.77
C ALA A 183 6.91 2.83 -15.80
N ILE A 184 7.24 3.48 -14.67
CA ILE A 184 8.43 4.36 -14.54
C ILE A 184 9.72 3.57 -14.68
N GLY A 185 9.82 2.43 -13.97
CA GLY A 185 11.02 1.57 -14.00
C GLY A 185 11.18 0.77 -15.30
N GLY A 186 10.11 0.66 -16.13
CA GLY A 186 10.08 -0.21 -17.29
C GLY A 186 10.15 -1.70 -16.94
N PHE A 187 9.77 -2.04 -15.69
CA PHE A 187 9.75 -3.43 -15.24
C PHE A 187 8.71 -4.25 -15.99
N GLU A 188 9.01 -5.52 -16.20
CA GLU A 188 8.10 -6.43 -16.89
C GLU A 188 6.94 -6.82 -15.98
N VAL A 189 5.72 -6.73 -16.51
CA VAL A 189 4.52 -7.20 -15.84
C VAL A 189 4.28 -8.64 -16.26
N THR A 190 4.49 -9.58 -15.37
CA THR A 190 4.29 -11.02 -15.54
C THR A 190 3.10 -11.51 -14.71
N PRO A 191 2.61 -12.74 -14.88
CA PRO A 191 1.63 -13.34 -13.97
C PRO A 191 2.10 -13.34 -12.50
N ALA A 192 3.40 -13.50 -12.26
CA ALA A 192 3.97 -13.40 -10.92
C ALA A 192 3.81 -11.98 -10.33
N THR A 193 3.97 -10.95 -11.15
CA THR A 193 3.69 -9.56 -10.76
C THR A 193 2.22 -9.39 -10.33
N VAL A 194 1.27 -9.94 -11.10
CA VAL A 194 -0.16 -9.84 -10.75
C VAL A 194 -0.46 -10.54 -9.43
N ILE A 195 0.10 -11.72 -9.20
CA ILE A 195 -0.03 -12.43 -7.92
C ILE A 195 0.56 -11.58 -6.78
N GLY A 196 1.72 -10.96 -7.00
CA GLY A 196 2.34 -10.03 -6.06
C GLY A 196 1.44 -8.85 -5.74
N VAL A 197 0.86 -8.21 -6.76
CA VAL A 197 -0.06 -7.08 -6.59
C VAL A 197 -1.31 -7.48 -5.80
N LEU A 198 -1.94 -8.60 -6.12
CA LEU A 198 -3.10 -9.10 -5.36
C LEU A 198 -2.74 -9.41 -3.90
N THR A 199 -1.57 -9.98 -3.67
CA THR A 199 -1.08 -10.29 -2.33
C THR A 199 -0.85 -9.03 -1.50
N ILE A 200 -0.21 -8.01 -2.10
CA ILE A 200 0.09 -6.77 -1.40
C ILE A 200 -1.15 -5.92 -1.12
N MET A 201 -2.17 -6.01 -1.96
CA MET A 201 -3.45 -5.36 -1.68
C MET A 201 -4.08 -5.89 -0.37
N GLY A 202 -3.99 -7.20 -0.11
CA GLY A 202 -4.40 -7.79 1.17
C GLY A 202 -3.56 -7.31 2.35
N TYR A 203 -2.25 -7.21 2.15
CA TYR A 203 -1.31 -6.72 3.17
C TYR A 203 -1.56 -5.23 3.51
N SER A 204 -1.70 -4.36 2.51
CA SER A 204 -2.00 -2.94 2.70
C SER A 204 -3.32 -2.73 3.42
N LEU A 205 -4.33 -3.53 3.05
CA LEU A 205 -5.62 -3.51 3.73
C LEU A 205 -5.52 -3.87 5.21
N TYR A 206 -4.68 -4.86 5.56
CA TYR A 206 -4.47 -5.25 6.96
C TYR A 206 -3.99 -4.07 7.80
N ASP A 207 -2.99 -3.31 7.34
CA ASP A 207 -2.47 -2.15 8.07
C ASP A 207 -3.54 -1.04 8.20
N THR A 208 -4.27 -0.75 7.12
CA THR A 208 -5.39 0.20 7.15
C THR A 208 -6.48 -0.22 8.14
N VAL A 209 -6.84 -1.50 8.18
CA VAL A 209 -7.84 -2.05 9.12
C VAL A 209 -7.40 -1.88 10.57
N VAL A 210 -6.13 -2.16 10.87
CA VAL A 210 -5.58 -1.99 12.23
C VAL A 210 -5.64 -0.53 12.69
N ILE A 211 -5.27 0.41 11.81
CA ILE A 211 -5.34 1.84 12.15
C ILE A 211 -6.79 2.28 12.32
N PHE A 212 -7.70 1.85 11.44
CA PHE A 212 -9.12 2.22 11.50
C PHE A 212 -9.84 1.63 12.72
N ASP A 213 -9.46 0.43 13.14
CA ASP A 213 -9.99 -0.15 14.38
C ASP A 213 -9.57 0.69 15.59
N LYS A 214 -8.32 1.16 15.60
CA LYS A 214 -7.84 2.08 16.65
C LYS A 214 -8.52 3.44 16.58
N VAL A 215 -8.79 3.98 15.39
CA VAL A 215 -9.59 5.20 15.23
C VAL A 215 -11.01 4.97 15.79
N LYS A 216 -11.65 3.85 15.47
CA LYS A 216 -12.98 3.47 15.97
C LYS A 216 -13.00 3.36 17.50
N GLU A 217 -11.96 2.77 18.08
CA GLU A 217 -11.79 2.68 19.54
C GLU A 217 -11.68 4.07 20.16
N ASN A 218 -10.77 4.92 19.68
CA ASN A 218 -10.52 6.26 20.22
C ASN A 218 -11.69 7.22 20.01
N THR A 219 -12.54 7.00 19.00
CA THR A 219 -13.70 7.84 18.71
C THR A 219 -15.01 7.30 19.29
N ARG A 220 -14.95 6.18 20.02
CA ARG A 220 -16.14 5.59 20.64
C ARG A 220 -16.76 6.55 21.66
N GLY A 221 -18.04 6.89 21.47
CA GLY A 221 -18.76 7.83 22.35
C GLY A 221 -18.30 9.28 22.27
N ILE A 222 -17.53 9.66 21.26
CA ILE A 222 -16.94 10.99 21.11
C ILE A 222 -18.00 12.12 21.07
N LEU A 223 -19.20 11.84 20.59
CA LEU A 223 -20.28 12.82 20.52
C LEU A 223 -20.81 13.24 21.92
N GLY A 224 -20.59 12.40 22.93
CA GLY A 224 -21.03 12.69 24.31
C GLY A 224 -20.07 13.58 25.11
N GLN A 225 -18.95 14.01 24.54
CA GLN A 225 -17.94 14.84 25.20
C GLN A 225 -17.62 16.12 24.41
N SER A 226 -16.77 17.00 24.98
CA SER A 226 -16.32 18.24 24.35
C SER A 226 -14.83 18.52 24.63
N ARG A 227 -14.04 17.46 24.91
CA ARG A 227 -12.63 17.59 25.25
C ARG A 227 -11.76 17.49 24.00
N PHE A 228 -12.03 16.50 23.15
CA PHE A 228 -11.28 16.20 21.95
C PHE A 228 -12.17 16.30 20.70
N SER A 229 -11.58 16.76 19.58
CA SER A 229 -12.19 16.70 18.27
C SER A 229 -12.05 15.29 17.67
N TYR A 230 -12.81 15.02 16.59
CA TYR A 230 -12.65 13.78 15.83
C TYR A 230 -11.25 13.67 15.21
N GLN A 231 -10.75 14.79 14.67
CA GLN A 231 -9.41 14.89 14.07
C GLN A 231 -8.32 14.53 15.08
N GLU A 232 -8.36 15.07 16.29
CA GLU A 232 -7.36 14.80 17.33
C GLU A 232 -7.39 13.35 17.79
N SER A 233 -8.58 12.77 17.97
CA SER A 233 -8.74 11.36 18.36
C SER A 233 -8.24 10.41 17.27
N ALA A 234 -8.46 10.74 15.99
CA ALA A 234 -7.94 9.98 14.86
C ALA A 234 -6.41 10.13 14.74
N ASN A 235 -5.87 11.34 14.94
CA ASN A 235 -4.43 11.57 14.94
C ASN A 235 -3.72 10.79 16.05
N LEU A 236 -4.32 10.74 17.25
CA LEU A 236 -3.82 9.92 18.35
C LEU A 236 -3.80 8.43 17.97
N ALA A 237 -4.84 7.92 17.30
CA ALA A 237 -4.88 6.54 16.85
C ALA A 237 -3.73 6.20 15.89
N VAL A 238 -3.42 7.10 14.94
CA VAL A 238 -2.27 6.94 14.04
C VAL A 238 -0.97 6.87 14.83
N ASN A 239 -0.75 7.78 15.77
CA ASN A 239 0.47 7.79 16.60
C ASN A 239 0.60 6.52 17.43
N GLN A 240 -0.50 6.02 18.00
CA GLN A 240 -0.52 4.79 18.80
C GLN A 240 -0.23 3.53 17.98
N THR A 241 -0.58 3.52 16.71
CA THR A 241 -0.36 2.37 15.82
C THR A 241 0.93 2.48 15.00
N LEU A 242 1.56 3.66 14.94
CA LEU A 242 2.70 3.96 14.07
C LEU A 242 3.85 2.96 14.21
N ILE A 243 4.30 2.71 15.43
CA ILE A 243 5.42 1.79 15.67
C ILE A 243 5.07 0.36 15.27
N ARG A 244 3.81 -0.05 15.49
CA ARG A 244 3.32 -1.36 15.04
C ARG A 244 3.35 -1.47 13.52
N SER A 245 2.79 -0.48 12.80
CA SER A 245 2.79 -0.44 11.33
C SER A 245 4.22 -0.45 10.78
N LEU A 246 5.12 0.37 11.34
CA LEU A 246 6.52 0.39 10.91
C LEU A 246 7.25 -0.94 11.16
N ASN A 247 7.05 -1.56 12.32
CA ASN A 247 7.67 -2.86 12.63
C ASN A 247 7.13 -3.97 11.73
N THR A 248 5.82 -4.00 11.47
CA THR A 248 5.19 -4.96 10.58
C THR A 248 5.72 -4.80 9.15
N SER A 249 5.78 -3.56 8.65
CA SER A 249 6.32 -3.25 7.33
C SER A 249 7.79 -3.63 7.21
N LEU A 250 8.61 -3.26 8.18
CA LEU A 250 10.03 -3.60 8.17
C LEU A 250 10.26 -5.12 8.19
N SER A 251 9.50 -5.85 9.04
CA SER A 251 9.60 -7.31 9.13
C SER A 251 9.21 -8.01 7.84
N SER A 252 8.31 -7.42 7.04
CA SER A 252 7.86 -7.98 5.75
C SER A 252 8.75 -7.55 4.59
N VAL A 253 9.28 -6.32 4.62
CA VAL A 253 10.17 -5.78 3.59
C VAL A 253 11.52 -6.48 3.60
N LEU A 254 12.09 -6.81 4.76
CA LEU A 254 13.41 -7.44 4.87
C LEU A 254 13.52 -8.79 4.14
N PRO A 255 12.63 -9.78 4.33
CA PRO A 255 12.66 -11.02 3.56
C PRO A 255 12.49 -10.79 2.06
N THR A 256 11.60 -9.88 1.67
CA THR A 256 11.34 -9.58 0.27
C THR A 256 12.56 -8.93 -0.41
N LEU A 257 13.24 -8.02 0.29
CA LEU A 257 14.49 -7.43 -0.16
C LEU A 257 15.60 -8.50 -0.29
N ALA A 258 15.67 -9.45 0.65
CA ALA A 258 16.61 -10.55 0.57
C ALA A 258 16.34 -11.42 -0.67
N ILE A 259 15.06 -11.72 -0.99
CA ILE A 259 14.69 -12.43 -2.22
C ILE A 259 15.07 -11.62 -3.46
N LEU A 260 14.89 -10.31 -3.46
CA LEU A 260 15.32 -9.46 -4.58
C LEU A 260 16.83 -9.53 -4.80
N ILE A 261 17.62 -9.39 -3.74
CA ILE A 261 19.09 -9.40 -3.83
C ILE A 261 19.60 -10.78 -4.26
N VAL A 262 19.13 -11.85 -3.61
CA VAL A 262 19.56 -13.22 -3.89
C VAL A 262 18.98 -13.70 -5.23
N GLY A 263 17.71 -13.40 -5.49
CA GLY A 263 17.00 -13.80 -6.72
C GLY A 263 17.61 -13.16 -7.96
N ALA A 264 17.90 -11.87 -7.93
CA ALA A 264 18.51 -11.15 -9.04
C ALA A 264 20.00 -11.47 -9.19
N GLY A 265 20.75 -11.50 -8.08
CA GLY A 265 22.20 -11.63 -8.11
C GLY A 265 22.71 -13.08 -8.20
N ILE A 266 22.15 -14.00 -7.40
CA ILE A 266 22.68 -15.36 -7.24
C ILE A 266 21.88 -16.40 -8.02
N LEU A 267 20.54 -16.44 -7.79
CA LEU A 267 19.68 -17.48 -8.36
C LEU A 267 19.26 -17.18 -9.80
N ARG A 268 19.28 -15.88 -10.19
CA ARG A 268 18.83 -15.40 -11.51
C ARG A 268 17.44 -15.93 -11.89
N ALA A 269 16.56 -16.03 -10.87
CA ALA A 269 15.22 -16.59 -11.00
C ALA A 269 14.22 -15.47 -11.33
N GLY A 270 14.02 -15.15 -12.61
CA GLY A 270 13.21 -14.01 -13.08
C GLY A 270 11.84 -13.92 -12.40
N THR A 271 11.06 -14.99 -12.42
CA THR A 271 9.71 -15.03 -11.81
C THR A 271 9.70 -14.73 -10.30
N LEU A 272 10.70 -15.17 -9.55
CA LEU A 272 10.82 -14.85 -8.12
C LEU A 272 11.18 -13.38 -7.91
N VAL A 273 11.99 -12.82 -8.78
CA VAL A 273 12.36 -11.39 -8.75
C VAL A 273 11.14 -10.52 -9.06
N ASP A 274 10.35 -10.88 -10.07
CA ASP A 274 9.13 -10.15 -10.44
C ASP A 274 8.11 -10.13 -9.30
N LEU A 275 7.87 -11.29 -8.67
CA LEU A 275 7.02 -11.41 -7.51
C LEU A 275 7.54 -10.57 -6.35
N ALA A 276 8.83 -10.70 -6.02
CA ALA A 276 9.44 -9.99 -4.91
C ALA A 276 9.46 -8.48 -5.13
N LEU A 277 9.67 -8.02 -6.37
CA LEU A 277 9.62 -6.61 -6.72
C LEU A 277 8.22 -6.03 -6.50
N ALA A 278 7.17 -6.73 -6.96
CA ALA A 278 5.79 -6.31 -6.74
C ALA A 278 5.47 -6.20 -5.24
N LEU A 279 5.86 -7.20 -4.46
CA LEU A 279 5.68 -7.21 -3.01
C LEU A 279 6.45 -6.07 -2.34
N PHE A 280 7.71 -5.87 -2.70
CA PHE A 280 8.57 -4.82 -2.13
C PHE A 280 7.98 -3.43 -2.36
N VAL A 281 7.68 -3.10 -3.62
CA VAL A 281 7.11 -1.81 -4.01
C VAL A 281 5.76 -1.60 -3.33
N GLY A 282 4.87 -2.60 -3.40
CA GLY A 282 3.54 -2.50 -2.85
C GLY A 282 3.53 -2.37 -1.32
N MET A 283 4.45 -3.04 -0.58
CA MET A 283 4.57 -2.88 0.86
C MET A 283 5.00 -1.45 1.25
N LEU A 284 5.93 -0.85 0.53
CA LEU A 284 6.36 0.54 0.78
C LEU A 284 5.22 1.52 0.52
N VAL A 285 4.52 1.35 -0.61
CA VAL A 285 3.36 2.17 -0.99
C VAL A 285 2.22 2.02 0.01
N GLY A 286 1.88 0.78 0.40
CA GLY A 286 0.80 0.49 1.36
C GLY A 286 1.07 1.06 2.74
N THR A 287 2.33 0.99 3.22
CA THR A 287 2.71 1.60 4.50
C THR A 287 2.56 3.12 4.48
N TYR A 288 2.93 3.76 3.35
CA TYR A 288 2.69 5.18 3.16
C TYR A 288 1.20 5.50 3.15
N SER A 289 0.42 4.78 2.36
CA SER A 289 -0.98 5.05 2.11
C SER A 289 -1.86 4.87 3.35
N SER A 290 -1.64 3.81 4.13
CA SER A 290 -2.41 3.54 5.35
C SER A 290 -2.34 4.69 6.37
N ILE A 291 -1.18 5.35 6.48
CA ILE A 291 -0.93 6.44 7.42
C ILE A 291 -1.32 7.79 6.82
N PHE A 292 -0.85 8.09 5.61
CA PHE A 292 -0.89 9.43 5.03
C PHE A 292 -2.07 9.68 4.08
N VAL A 293 -2.79 8.64 3.66
CA VAL A 293 -3.94 8.74 2.75
C VAL A 293 -5.21 8.26 3.44
N ALA A 294 -5.23 7.04 3.97
CA ALA A 294 -6.46 6.42 4.48
C ALA A 294 -7.08 7.21 5.64
N VAL A 295 -6.29 7.53 6.68
CA VAL A 295 -6.81 8.25 7.86
C VAL A 295 -7.18 9.71 7.55
N PRO A 296 -6.34 10.50 6.86
CA PRO A 296 -6.76 11.83 6.42
C PRO A 296 -8.05 11.83 5.57
N ALA A 297 -8.19 10.88 4.63
CA ALA A 297 -9.39 10.72 3.82
C ALA A 297 -10.63 10.41 4.69
N LEU A 298 -10.50 9.50 5.65
CA LEU A 298 -11.55 9.20 6.61
C LEU A 298 -11.98 10.42 7.39
N VAL A 299 -11.02 11.13 7.99
CA VAL A 299 -11.31 12.34 8.81
C VAL A 299 -11.99 13.41 7.95
N HIS A 300 -11.49 13.64 6.72
CA HIS A 300 -12.10 14.59 5.80
C HIS A 300 -13.59 14.28 5.52
N MET A 301 -13.93 12.99 5.32
CA MET A 301 -15.32 12.58 5.10
C MET A 301 -16.16 12.66 6.39
N LYS A 302 -15.57 12.37 7.54
CA LYS A 302 -16.26 12.42 8.85
C LYS A 302 -16.57 13.85 9.27
N GLU A 303 -15.67 14.79 9.05
CA GLU A 303 -15.88 16.23 9.33
C GLU A 303 -17.03 16.86 8.56
N GLN A 304 -17.48 16.24 7.46
CA GLN A 304 -18.66 16.70 6.73
C GLN A 304 -19.98 16.38 7.44
N GLN A 305 -19.98 15.46 8.43
CA GLN A 305 -21.17 15.08 9.18
C GLN A 305 -21.63 16.20 10.12
N PRO A 306 -22.94 16.51 10.20
CA PRO A 306 -23.45 17.55 11.10
C PRO A 306 -23.10 17.32 12.57
N GLU A 307 -23.12 16.05 13.01
CA GLU A 307 -22.81 15.67 14.38
C GLU A 307 -21.35 15.98 14.73
N ILE A 308 -20.42 15.68 13.81
CA ILE A 308 -18.99 15.95 14.00
C ILE A 308 -18.70 17.46 13.97
N LYS A 309 -19.35 18.21 13.05
CA LYS A 309 -19.27 19.69 13.05
C LYS A 309 -19.75 20.29 14.36
N SER A 310 -20.85 19.75 14.89
CA SER A 310 -21.40 20.19 16.18
C SER A 310 -20.42 19.88 17.34
N LEU A 311 -19.76 18.73 17.33
CA LEU A 311 -18.71 18.37 18.27
C LEU A 311 -17.54 19.37 18.20
N GLU A 312 -17.02 19.65 17.01
CA GLU A 312 -15.94 20.61 16.82
C GLU A 312 -16.27 21.99 17.38
N ASN A 313 -17.49 22.47 17.10
CA ASN A 313 -17.94 23.75 17.65
C ASN A 313 -17.99 23.74 19.18
N ARG A 314 -18.44 22.63 19.81
CA ARG A 314 -18.44 22.48 21.28
C ARG A 314 -17.03 22.45 21.85
N VAL A 315 -16.11 21.71 21.23
CA VAL A 315 -14.69 21.65 21.64
C VAL A 315 -14.06 23.04 21.56
N ARG A 316 -14.26 23.73 20.44
CA ARG A 316 -13.74 25.08 20.21
C ARG A 316 -14.28 26.10 21.21
N SER A 317 -15.58 26.07 21.49
CA SER A 317 -16.22 26.95 22.47
C SER A 317 -15.71 26.70 23.88
N ARG A 318 -15.56 25.42 24.26
CA ARG A 318 -15.01 25.04 25.57
C ARG A 318 -13.58 25.56 25.76
N ARG A 319 -12.71 25.39 24.75
CA ARG A 319 -11.31 25.87 24.79
C ARG A 319 -11.24 27.39 24.89
N LYS A 320 -12.07 28.10 24.10
CA LYS A 320 -12.17 29.55 24.17
C LYS A 320 -12.58 30.03 25.57
N ASN A 321 -13.58 29.38 26.18
CA ASN A 321 -14.07 29.76 27.51
C ASN A 321 -13.06 29.41 28.62
N ALA A 322 -12.20 28.39 28.39
CA ALA A 322 -11.16 28.00 29.34
C ALA A 322 -9.88 28.85 29.23
N GLY A 323 -9.81 29.78 28.27
CA GLY A 323 -8.62 30.63 28.05
C GLY A 323 -7.41 29.86 27.51
N ILE A 324 -7.63 28.63 26.99
CA ILE A 324 -6.56 27.78 26.47
C ILE A 324 -6.22 28.29 25.07
N ALA A 325 -5.02 28.87 24.90
CA ALA A 325 -4.51 29.25 23.60
C ALA A 325 -4.32 28.03 22.69
N VAL A 326 -4.48 28.21 21.38
CA VAL A 326 -4.35 27.12 20.38
C VAL A 326 -3.00 26.42 20.48
N ASP A 327 -1.93 27.14 20.85
CA ASP A 327 -0.57 26.62 21.01
C ASP A 327 -0.38 25.73 22.27
N GLN A 328 -1.29 25.81 23.24
CA GLN A 328 -1.27 24.94 24.42
C GLN A 328 -2.02 23.60 24.20
N VAL A 329 -2.70 23.46 23.10
CA VAL A 329 -3.39 22.20 22.74
C VAL A 329 -2.38 21.07 22.51
N GLU A 330 -1.22 21.38 21.97
CA GLU A 330 -0.09 20.44 21.81
C GLU A 330 0.41 19.87 23.14
N LEU A 331 0.36 20.67 24.21
CA LEU A 331 0.69 20.24 25.57
C LEU A 331 -0.43 19.43 26.25
N LEU A 332 -1.69 19.62 25.84
CA LEU A 332 -2.81 18.82 26.35
C LEU A 332 -2.95 17.49 25.62
N GLU A 333 -2.48 17.38 24.40
CA GLU A 333 -2.34 16.12 23.66
C GLU A 333 -1.30 15.22 24.34
N THR A 334 -0.24 15.80 24.91
CA THR A 334 0.79 15.10 25.70
C THR A 334 0.29 14.59 27.04
N GLN A 335 -0.84 15.07 27.54
CA GLN A 335 -1.40 14.66 28.84
C GLN A 335 -2.72 13.86 28.71
N ALA A 336 -3.07 13.41 27.51
CA ALA A 336 -4.21 12.52 27.34
C ALA A 336 -3.90 11.16 27.99
N PRO A 337 -4.51 10.81 29.13
CA PRO A 337 -4.40 9.44 29.61
C PRO A 337 -4.95 8.54 28.50
N ALA A 338 -4.24 7.45 28.22
CA ALA A 338 -4.71 6.40 27.35
C ALA A 338 -6.19 6.14 27.66
N MET A 339 -7.07 6.39 26.67
CA MET A 339 -8.52 6.21 26.85
C MET A 339 -8.92 4.72 26.83
N GLY A 340 -8.00 3.84 27.21
CA GLY A 340 -8.24 2.44 27.53
C GLY A 340 -8.28 2.28 29.05
N THR A 341 -9.46 2.03 29.61
CA THR A 341 -9.71 1.71 31.01
C THR A 341 -9.81 2.85 32.03
N THR A 342 -10.44 3.95 31.72
CA THR A 342 -11.22 4.55 32.78
C THR A 342 -12.61 3.90 32.75
N THR A 343 -12.78 2.75 33.38
CA THR A 343 -13.99 2.57 34.18
C THR A 343 -14.23 3.93 34.85
N LEU A 344 -15.29 4.62 34.44
CA LEU A 344 -15.83 5.69 35.26
C LEU A 344 -15.87 5.12 36.64
N ALA A 345 -14.87 5.41 37.46
CA ALA A 345 -15.01 5.36 38.87
C ALA A 345 -16.18 6.30 39.11
N ALA A 346 -17.36 5.73 39.20
CA ALA A 346 -18.54 6.42 39.63
C ALA A 346 -18.08 7.07 40.91
N GLY A 347 -17.90 8.39 40.86
CA GLY A 347 -17.63 9.16 42.05
C GLY A 347 -18.66 8.73 43.08
N PRO A 348 -18.34 8.70 44.40
CA PRO A 348 -19.23 8.16 45.36
C PRO A 348 -20.63 8.73 45.13
N ARG A 349 -21.57 7.85 44.73
CA ARG A 349 -22.96 8.22 44.55
C ARG A 349 -23.33 8.94 45.83
N SER A 350 -23.56 10.26 45.78
CA SER A 350 -24.14 10.99 46.86
C SER A 350 -25.57 10.45 47.02
N GLN A 351 -25.69 9.39 47.82
CA GLN A 351 -27.00 8.94 48.25
C GLN A 351 -27.65 10.11 48.97
N PRO A 352 -28.89 10.48 48.63
CA PRO A 352 -29.62 11.49 49.43
C PRO A 352 -29.62 11.01 50.86
N LYS A 353 -29.02 11.77 51.77
CA LYS A 353 -29.06 11.47 53.18
C LYS A 353 -30.53 11.35 53.60
N ARG A 354 -30.98 10.15 53.91
CA ARG A 354 -32.32 9.94 54.50
C ARG A 354 -32.42 10.81 55.70
N ALA A 355 -33.42 11.73 55.72
CA ALA A 355 -33.72 12.53 56.90
C ALA A 355 -33.96 11.63 58.10
N PRO A 356 -33.41 11.98 59.27
CA PRO A 356 -33.57 11.17 60.48
C PRO A 356 -35.06 10.99 60.81
N ARG A 357 -35.39 9.81 61.29
CA ARG A 357 -36.78 9.35 61.61
C ARG A 357 -37.58 10.28 62.50
N SER A 358 -36.92 11.18 63.20
CA SER A 358 -37.54 12.19 64.11
C SER A 358 -38.30 13.31 63.44
N LYS A 359 -38.08 13.54 62.10
CA LYS A 359 -38.80 14.58 61.32
C LYS A 359 -39.97 14.03 60.49
N ARG A 360 -40.32 12.74 60.59
CA ARG A 360 -41.40 12.08 59.84
C ARG A 360 -42.76 12.00 60.57
N LYS A 361 -42.93 12.69 61.73
CA LYS A 361 -44.21 12.79 62.38
C LYS A 361 -44.59 14.24 62.50
N LYS A 362 -45.36 14.73 61.47
CA LYS A 362 -46.43 15.75 61.58
C LYS A 362 -46.75 16.25 60.18
N SER A 363 -47.62 15.59 59.47
CA SER A 363 -48.74 16.16 58.74
C SER A 363 -49.61 14.99 58.23
#